data_ebc0f1ebf640d8f074ead3e741340fc9
#
_entry.id   ebc0f1ebf640d8f074ead3e741340fc9
#
_cell.length_a   1.000
_cell.length_b   1.000
_cell.length_c   1.000
_cell.angle_alpha   90.00
_cell.angle_beta   90.00
_cell.angle_gamma   90.00
#
_symmetry.space_group_name_H-M   'P 1'
#
loop_
_entity.id
_entity.type
_entity.pdbx_description
1 polymer ?
#
loop_
_entity_poly.entity_id
_entity_poly.type
_entity_poly.pdbx_seq_one_letter_code
_entity_poly.pdbx_strand_id
1 'polypeptide(L)'
;MSVIMGSEQVTKLLNNWYIEIRSRNISKAHRMKEQIDSLIQELKEDEWDSLEAKKLLLYYSLLEFRYSYLVDNVSLSEQSFEKIETFEIPEDELLSYYYHFFKAIHRSVTGKYNEASEYFDKAEVFLKNIPDELEKAEFYYKLGSFYYDIFQGLLAIKYVSKAQEIYRKFNGCETNIAFCENLLGLACTHLKEWGLAEEHFAAAMNQFQKIDEDYYILMARHNFGLLYASQNLSELAIRYLSEVVEKKPNHYKAILVKAKEHYKLKEHDIAGELIEKGLQICNELKHEEYQHRFMILKALNGDVPAEKFEKVVLAGVEYFEREELYMYMQESMEELAIKFYQEDNHSNASKYFYLSTQARKKAVDKEALK
;
A
#
# COMPACT_ATOMS: atom_id res chain seq x y z
N MET A 1 31.61 -21.84 -22.35
CA MET A 1 30.35 -22.13 -23.08
C MET A 1 29.20 -22.54 -22.15
N SER A 2 29.40 -23.35 -21.08
CA SER A 2 28.33 -23.75 -20.15
C SER A 2 27.72 -22.61 -19.32
N VAL A 3 28.53 -21.65 -18.88
CA VAL A 3 28.10 -20.47 -18.05
C VAL A 3 27.17 -19.53 -18.83
N ILE A 4 27.48 -19.23 -20.10
CA ILE A 4 26.67 -18.33 -20.94
C ILE A 4 25.29 -18.95 -21.23
N MET A 5 25.24 -20.26 -21.51
CA MET A 5 23.98 -20.96 -21.74
C MET A 5 23.10 -21.01 -20.47
N GLY A 6 23.71 -21.18 -19.27
CA GLY A 6 23.02 -21.16 -17.99
C GLY A 6 22.41 -19.78 -17.68
N SER A 7 23.16 -18.70 -17.95
CA SER A 7 22.71 -17.31 -17.73
C SER A 7 21.52 -16.93 -18.62
N GLU A 8 21.52 -17.27 -19.91
CA GLU A 8 20.39 -17.03 -20.81
C GLU A 8 19.13 -17.79 -20.39
N GLN A 9 19.28 -19.04 -19.97
CA GLN A 9 18.16 -19.85 -19.52
C GLN A 9 17.53 -19.29 -18.23
N VAL A 10 18.37 -18.87 -17.24
CA VAL A 10 17.90 -18.26 -16.01
C VAL A 10 17.23 -16.90 -16.29
N THR A 11 17.80 -16.07 -17.17
CA THR A 11 17.19 -14.80 -17.57
C THR A 11 15.82 -15.01 -18.20
N LYS A 12 15.64 -16.01 -19.05
CA LYS A 12 14.34 -16.35 -19.66
C LYS A 12 13.32 -16.79 -18.60
N LEU A 13 13.76 -17.56 -17.60
CA LEU A 13 12.90 -17.96 -16.49
C LEU A 13 12.48 -16.77 -15.63
N LEU A 14 13.42 -15.87 -15.31
CA LEU A 14 13.12 -14.63 -14.58
C LEU A 14 12.11 -13.74 -15.32
N ASN A 15 12.27 -13.58 -16.63
CA ASN A 15 11.31 -12.83 -17.45
C ASN A 15 9.91 -13.46 -17.42
N ASN A 16 9.82 -14.79 -17.54
CA ASN A 16 8.56 -15.51 -17.46
C ASN A 16 7.94 -15.40 -16.03
N TRP A 17 8.77 -15.49 -15.00
CA TRP A 17 8.33 -15.31 -13.63
C TRP A 17 7.74 -13.92 -13.40
N TYR A 18 8.40 -12.87 -13.93
CA TYR A 18 7.88 -11.52 -13.83
C TYR A 18 6.52 -11.35 -14.54
N ILE A 19 6.32 -12.01 -15.68
CA ILE A 19 5.02 -12.03 -16.36
C ILE A 19 3.93 -12.60 -15.44
N GLU A 20 4.18 -13.71 -14.75
CA GLU A 20 3.21 -14.31 -13.82
C GLU A 20 2.97 -13.42 -12.58
N ILE A 21 4.02 -12.79 -12.04
CA ILE A 21 3.90 -11.81 -10.95
C ILE A 21 3.03 -10.62 -11.39
N ARG A 22 3.30 -10.04 -12.56
CA ARG A 22 2.57 -8.91 -13.12
C ARG A 22 1.12 -9.26 -13.47
N SER A 23 0.89 -10.48 -13.92
CA SER A 23 -0.47 -11.02 -14.19
C SER A 23 -1.20 -11.43 -12.92
N ARG A 24 -0.59 -11.32 -11.75
CA ARG A 24 -1.14 -11.68 -10.43
C ARG A 24 -1.53 -13.16 -10.31
N ASN A 25 -0.78 -14.03 -10.98
CA ASN A 25 -0.98 -15.48 -10.92
C ASN A 25 -0.11 -16.07 -9.80
N ILE A 26 -0.60 -16.00 -8.55
CA ILE A 26 0.15 -16.41 -7.36
C ILE A 26 0.63 -17.85 -7.47
N SER A 27 -0.25 -18.77 -7.85
CA SER A 27 0.06 -20.22 -7.90
C SER A 27 1.14 -20.56 -8.91
N LYS A 28 1.17 -19.90 -10.09
CA LYS A 28 2.26 -20.10 -11.06
C LYS A 28 3.53 -19.38 -10.65
N ALA A 29 3.42 -18.16 -10.15
CA ALA A 29 4.56 -17.40 -9.68
C ALA A 29 5.30 -18.15 -8.55
N HIS A 30 4.56 -18.81 -7.65
CA HIS A 30 5.14 -19.63 -6.57
C HIS A 30 5.94 -20.81 -7.11
N ARG A 31 5.35 -21.60 -8.00
CA ARG A 31 6.06 -22.75 -8.62
C ARG A 31 7.31 -22.33 -9.39
N MET A 32 7.24 -21.20 -10.10
CA MET A 32 8.42 -20.69 -10.82
C MET A 32 9.50 -20.22 -9.87
N LYS A 33 9.13 -19.60 -8.72
CA LYS A 33 10.08 -19.21 -7.69
C LYS A 33 10.90 -20.41 -7.20
N GLU A 34 10.24 -21.51 -6.83
CA GLU A 34 10.91 -22.73 -6.36
C GLU A 34 11.93 -23.26 -7.38
N GLN A 35 11.58 -23.24 -8.68
CA GLN A 35 12.49 -23.67 -9.75
C GLN A 35 13.70 -22.72 -9.88
N ILE A 36 13.46 -21.41 -9.81
CA ILE A 36 14.52 -20.40 -9.94
C ILE A 36 15.46 -20.44 -8.72
N ASP A 37 14.90 -20.57 -7.51
CA ASP A 37 15.68 -20.66 -6.27
C ASP A 37 16.66 -21.84 -6.32
N SER A 38 16.20 -23.00 -6.80
CA SER A 38 17.06 -24.19 -6.97
C SER A 38 18.20 -23.93 -7.96
N LEU A 39 17.91 -23.28 -9.08
CA LEU A 39 18.93 -22.96 -10.11
C LEU A 39 19.95 -21.93 -9.60
N ILE A 40 19.51 -20.92 -8.85
CA ILE A 40 20.39 -19.91 -8.27
C ILE A 40 21.32 -20.51 -7.23
N GLN A 41 20.84 -21.47 -6.42
CA GLN A 41 21.66 -22.18 -5.43
C GLN A 41 22.72 -23.09 -6.08
N GLU A 42 22.47 -23.59 -7.28
CA GLU A 42 23.42 -24.42 -8.03
C GLU A 42 24.55 -23.61 -8.68
N LEU A 43 24.39 -22.29 -8.84
CA LEU A 43 25.45 -21.40 -9.34
C LEU A 43 26.59 -21.34 -8.31
N LYS A 44 27.81 -21.69 -8.72
CA LYS A 44 28.98 -21.70 -7.85
C LYS A 44 29.42 -20.29 -7.46
N GLU A 45 29.92 -20.11 -6.24
CA GLU A 45 30.37 -18.83 -5.72
C GLU A 45 31.43 -18.13 -6.62
N ASP A 46 32.31 -18.88 -7.26
CA ASP A 46 33.33 -18.38 -8.17
C ASP A 46 32.78 -17.73 -9.46
N GLU A 47 31.51 -18.00 -9.80
CA GLU A 47 30.84 -17.45 -10.98
C GLU A 47 30.17 -16.09 -10.70
N TRP A 48 30.07 -15.67 -9.43
CA TRP A 48 29.31 -14.50 -8.97
C TRP A 48 30.05 -13.17 -9.16
N ASP A 49 31.32 -13.18 -9.44
CA ASP A 49 32.12 -11.95 -9.58
C ASP A 49 31.99 -11.27 -10.95
N SER A 50 31.42 -11.96 -11.94
CA SER A 50 31.21 -11.37 -13.25
C SER A 50 30.11 -10.29 -13.22
N LEU A 51 30.22 -9.26 -14.05
CA LEU A 51 29.24 -8.18 -14.17
C LEU A 51 27.86 -8.74 -14.56
N GLU A 52 27.82 -9.77 -15.41
CA GLU A 52 26.57 -10.42 -15.86
C GLU A 52 25.90 -11.17 -14.70
N ALA A 53 26.65 -11.86 -13.88
CA ALA A 53 26.11 -12.54 -12.70
C ALA A 53 25.56 -11.53 -11.68
N LYS A 54 26.24 -10.42 -11.44
CA LYS A 54 25.76 -9.35 -10.55
C LYS A 54 24.45 -8.73 -11.07
N LYS A 55 24.32 -8.50 -12.37
CA LYS A 55 23.08 -8.04 -12.99
C LYS A 55 21.93 -9.05 -12.83
N LEU A 56 22.23 -10.33 -13.04
CA LEU A 56 21.25 -11.42 -12.89
C LEU A 56 20.74 -11.50 -11.45
N LEU A 57 21.63 -11.39 -10.46
CA LEU A 57 21.29 -11.42 -9.05
C LEU A 57 20.48 -10.20 -8.61
N LEU A 58 20.84 -9.02 -9.11
CA LEU A 58 20.05 -7.82 -8.90
C LEU A 58 18.63 -8.02 -9.46
N TYR A 59 18.53 -8.52 -10.70
CA TYR A 59 17.22 -8.77 -11.32
C TYR A 59 16.39 -9.79 -10.52
N TYR A 60 17.00 -10.91 -10.12
CA TYR A 60 16.34 -11.88 -9.25
C TYR A 60 15.86 -11.24 -7.95
N SER A 61 16.71 -10.47 -7.25
CA SER A 61 16.36 -9.83 -5.98
C SER A 61 15.23 -8.80 -6.13
N LEU A 62 15.21 -8.06 -7.24
CA LEU A 62 14.11 -7.16 -7.59
C LEU A 62 12.78 -7.91 -7.79
N LEU A 63 12.83 -9.03 -8.51
CA LEU A 63 11.64 -9.86 -8.73
C LEU A 63 11.20 -10.59 -7.46
N GLU A 64 12.12 -11.01 -6.59
CA GLU A 64 11.83 -11.59 -5.28
C GLU A 64 11.05 -10.59 -4.39
N PHE A 65 11.47 -9.33 -4.36
CA PHE A 65 10.70 -8.27 -3.71
C PHE A 65 9.30 -8.12 -4.32
N ARG A 66 9.18 -8.10 -5.65
CA ARG A 66 7.88 -7.97 -6.33
C ARG A 66 6.97 -9.17 -6.05
N TYR A 67 7.52 -10.37 -5.97
CA TYR A 67 6.80 -11.57 -5.59
C TYR A 67 6.31 -11.48 -4.13
N SER A 68 7.18 -11.09 -3.21
CA SER A 68 6.82 -10.90 -1.80
C SER A 68 5.70 -9.87 -1.64
N TYR A 69 5.77 -8.75 -2.37
CA TYR A 69 4.70 -7.76 -2.44
C TYR A 69 3.37 -8.34 -2.97
N LEU A 70 3.42 -9.23 -3.97
CA LEU A 70 2.22 -9.87 -4.52
C LEU A 70 1.54 -10.79 -3.50
N VAL A 71 2.33 -11.56 -2.76
CA VAL A 71 1.83 -12.60 -1.82
C VAL A 71 1.37 -11.99 -0.50
N ASP A 72 2.12 -11.03 0.04
CA ASP A 72 1.79 -10.39 1.32
C ASP A 72 2.42 -8.99 1.45
N ASN A 73 1.75 -7.98 0.93
CA ASN A 73 2.23 -6.62 0.97
C ASN A 73 2.13 -5.95 2.35
N VAL A 74 1.36 -6.51 3.29
CA VAL A 74 1.21 -5.95 4.64
C VAL A 74 2.32 -6.38 5.59
N SER A 75 3.06 -7.43 5.26
CA SER A 75 4.22 -7.90 6.05
C SER A 75 5.55 -7.27 5.60
N LEU A 76 5.54 -6.40 4.59
CA LEU A 76 6.75 -5.71 4.14
C LEU A 76 7.19 -4.65 5.16
N SER A 77 8.50 -4.58 5.35
CA SER A 77 9.16 -3.63 6.26
C SER A 77 10.28 -2.87 5.55
N GLU A 78 10.90 -1.92 6.24
CA GLU A 78 12.10 -1.22 5.77
C GLU A 78 13.19 -2.18 5.26
N GLN A 79 13.36 -3.33 5.92
CA GLN A 79 14.40 -4.31 5.61
C GLN A 79 14.12 -5.10 4.33
N SER A 80 12.87 -5.09 3.83
CA SER A 80 12.48 -5.87 2.66
C SER A 80 13.20 -5.47 1.36
N PHE A 81 13.90 -4.36 1.34
CA PHE A 81 14.68 -3.87 0.19
C PHE A 81 16.18 -3.77 0.45
N GLU A 82 16.66 -4.00 1.67
CA GLU A 82 18.07 -3.83 2.06
C GLU A 82 19.04 -4.62 1.18
N LYS A 83 18.73 -5.87 0.87
CA LYS A 83 19.57 -6.71 -0.01
C LYS A 83 19.73 -6.09 -1.41
N ILE A 84 18.69 -5.47 -1.94
CA ILE A 84 18.72 -4.83 -3.27
C ILE A 84 19.62 -3.58 -3.23
N GLU A 85 19.62 -2.85 -2.12
CA GLU A 85 20.43 -1.65 -1.93
C GLU A 85 21.96 -1.93 -1.85
N THR A 86 22.35 -3.19 -1.64
CA THR A 86 23.77 -3.57 -1.67
C THR A 86 24.36 -3.64 -3.08
N PHE A 87 23.52 -3.70 -4.11
CA PHE A 87 23.96 -3.70 -5.50
C PHE A 87 24.17 -2.29 -6.01
N GLU A 88 25.22 -2.10 -6.83
CA GLU A 88 25.35 -0.90 -7.63
C GLU A 88 24.22 -0.83 -8.67
N ILE A 89 23.64 0.36 -8.84
CA ILE A 89 22.60 0.56 -9.86
C ILE A 89 23.24 0.47 -11.23
N PRO A 90 22.85 -0.48 -12.08
CA PRO A 90 23.50 -0.65 -13.39
C PRO A 90 23.14 0.49 -14.35
N GLU A 91 23.99 0.73 -15.34
CA GLU A 91 23.69 1.65 -16.45
C GLU A 91 22.61 1.11 -17.41
N ASP A 92 22.22 -0.16 -17.24
CA ASP A 92 21.16 -0.81 -18.04
C ASP A 92 19.80 -0.15 -17.75
N GLU A 93 19.18 0.40 -18.80
CA GLU A 93 17.92 1.16 -18.67
C GLU A 93 16.77 0.35 -18.05
N LEU A 94 16.65 -0.95 -18.38
CA LEU A 94 15.58 -1.79 -17.86
C LEU A 94 15.76 -2.12 -16.38
N LEU A 95 16.99 -2.47 -15.97
CA LEU A 95 17.28 -2.74 -14.55
C LEU A 95 17.21 -1.47 -13.71
N SER A 96 17.65 -0.32 -14.25
CA SER A 96 17.49 0.99 -13.60
C SER A 96 16.02 1.35 -13.42
N TYR A 97 15.20 1.10 -14.44
CA TYR A 97 13.75 1.26 -14.34
C TYR A 97 13.18 0.40 -13.21
N TYR A 98 13.42 -0.91 -13.21
CA TYR A 98 12.90 -1.80 -12.18
C TYR A 98 13.38 -1.44 -10.77
N TYR A 99 14.65 -1.05 -10.63
CA TYR A 99 15.18 -0.59 -9.35
C TYR A 99 14.37 0.60 -8.82
N HIS A 100 14.23 1.66 -9.60
CA HIS A 100 13.50 2.86 -9.18
C HIS A 100 12.00 2.58 -8.98
N PHE A 101 11.39 1.84 -9.87
CA PHE A 101 9.98 1.50 -9.78
C PHE A 101 9.66 0.64 -8.55
N PHE A 102 10.45 -0.39 -8.28
CA PHE A 102 10.20 -1.26 -7.11
C PHE A 102 10.60 -0.58 -5.80
N LYS A 103 11.59 0.30 -5.84
CA LYS A 103 11.92 1.16 -4.71
C LYS A 103 10.79 2.14 -4.38
N ALA A 104 10.14 2.72 -5.39
CA ALA A 104 8.96 3.56 -5.20
C ALA A 104 7.83 2.78 -4.51
N ILE A 105 7.55 1.55 -4.97
CA ILE A 105 6.56 0.66 -4.33
C ILE A 105 6.95 0.36 -2.88
N HIS A 106 8.23 0.04 -2.62
CA HIS A 106 8.72 -0.23 -1.27
C HIS A 106 8.54 0.97 -0.35
N ARG A 107 8.93 2.17 -0.79
CA ARG A 107 8.77 3.40 0.00
C ARG A 107 7.31 3.76 0.26
N SER A 108 6.43 3.51 -0.71
CA SER A 108 4.98 3.70 -0.54
C SER A 108 4.41 2.77 0.55
N VAL A 109 4.74 1.46 0.52
CA VAL A 109 4.19 0.51 1.51
C VAL A 109 4.80 0.64 2.90
N THR A 110 5.96 1.27 3.03
CA THR A 110 6.61 1.55 4.32
C THR A 110 6.30 2.95 4.87
N GLY A 111 5.42 3.72 4.20
CA GLY A 111 4.97 5.02 4.66
C GLY A 111 5.95 6.17 4.41
N LYS A 112 6.87 6.04 3.46
CA LYS A 112 7.83 7.09 3.05
C LYS A 112 7.41 7.69 1.71
N TYR A 113 6.32 8.43 1.76
CA TYR A 113 5.62 8.86 0.55
C TYR A 113 6.38 9.90 -0.27
N ASN A 114 7.13 10.80 0.38
CA ASN A 114 7.97 11.77 -0.32
C ASN A 114 9.08 11.09 -1.13
N GLU A 115 9.78 10.11 -0.50
CA GLU A 115 10.76 9.30 -1.21
C GLU A 115 10.11 8.47 -2.33
N ALA A 116 8.93 7.90 -2.08
CA ALA A 116 8.19 7.15 -3.08
C ALA A 116 7.90 7.99 -4.33
N SER A 117 7.45 9.24 -4.16
CA SER A 117 7.22 10.19 -5.26
C SER A 117 8.46 10.40 -6.11
N GLU A 118 9.61 10.69 -5.46
CA GLU A 118 10.88 10.88 -6.18
C GLU A 118 11.31 9.63 -6.98
N TYR A 119 11.08 8.43 -6.43
CA TYR A 119 11.41 7.20 -7.12
C TYR A 119 10.43 6.88 -8.26
N PHE A 120 9.15 7.24 -8.15
CA PHE A 120 8.20 7.17 -9.27
C PHE A 120 8.62 8.11 -10.40
N ASP A 121 9.03 9.35 -10.10
CA ASP A 121 9.50 10.31 -11.10
C ASP A 121 10.75 9.77 -11.84
N LYS A 122 11.72 9.20 -11.10
CA LYS A 122 12.91 8.58 -11.69
C LYS A 122 12.54 7.40 -12.59
N ALA A 123 11.62 6.54 -12.14
CA ALA A 123 11.16 5.39 -12.93
C ALA A 123 10.43 5.83 -14.22
N GLU A 124 9.62 6.91 -14.17
CA GLU A 124 8.90 7.42 -15.33
C GLU A 124 9.82 7.90 -16.46
N VAL A 125 11.02 8.41 -16.11
CA VAL A 125 12.02 8.79 -17.11
C VAL A 125 12.44 7.60 -17.98
N PHE A 126 12.70 6.45 -17.36
CA PHE A 126 13.09 5.22 -18.05
C PHE A 126 11.90 4.55 -18.75
N LEU A 127 10.71 4.64 -18.19
CA LEU A 127 9.49 4.04 -18.74
C LEU A 127 9.22 4.45 -20.20
N LYS A 128 9.62 5.67 -20.58
CA LYS A 128 9.43 6.19 -21.95
C LYS A 128 10.11 5.34 -23.01
N ASN A 129 11.22 4.66 -22.65
CA ASN A 129 12.01 3.82 -23.52
C ASN A 129 11.58 2.34 -23.49
N ILE A 130 10.64 1.97 -22.60
CA ILE A 130 10.16 0.59 -22.48
C ILE A 130 9.01 0.36 -23.45
N PRO A 131 9.15 -0.57 -24.42
CA PRO A 131 8.13 -0.79 -25.44
C PRO A 131 6.93 -1.62 -24.94
N ASP A 132 7.04 -2.29 -23.77
CA ASP A 132 5.99 -3.16 -23.22
C ASP A 132 4.82 -2.34 -22.65
N GLU A 133 3.69 -2.34 -23.36
CA GLU A 133 2.48 -1.63 -22.94
C GLU A 133 1.89 -2.17 -21.61
N LEU A 134 2.02 -3.48 -21.35
CA LEU A 134 1.56 -4.05 -20.07
C LEU A 134 2.46 -3.60 -18.91
N GLU A 135 3.73 -3.31 -19.15
CA GLU A 135 4.62 -2.71 -18.15
C GLU A 135 4.20 -1.27 -17.85
N LYS A 136 3.85 -0.50 -18.88
CA LYS A 136 3.31 0.86 -18.68
C LYS A 136 1.99 0.83 -17.90
N ALA A 137 1.13 -0.16 -18.16
CA ALA A 137 -0.10 -0.34 -17.40
C ALA A 137 0.16 -0.65 -15.93
N GLU A 138 1.11 -1.54 -15.62
CA GLU A 138 1.49 -1.86 -14.23
C GLU A 138 2.06 -0.63 -13.53
N PHE A 139 2.91 0.16 -14.19
CA PHE A 139 3.41 1.42 -13.65
C PHE A 139 2.28 2.38 -13.31
N TYR A 140 1.35 2.64 -14.24
CA TYR A 140 0.22 3.55 -13.99
C TYR A 140 -0.70 3.03 -12.88
N TYR A 141 -0.94 1.72 -12.80
CA TYR A 141 -1.69 1.13 -11.71
C TYR A 141 -1.02 1.39 -10.35
N LYS A 142 0.30 1.18 -10.23
CA LYS A 142 1.05 1.42 -9.01
C LYS A 142 1.15 2.90 -8.64
N LEU A 143 1.34 3.76 -9.64
CA LEU A 143 1.31 5.21 -9.44
C LEU A 143 -0.08 5.67 -8.97
N GLY A 144 -1.17 5.11 -9.52
CA GLY A 144 -2.52 5.35 -9.03
C GLY A 144 -2.74 4.87 -7.59
N SER A 145 -2.16 3.71 -7.22
CA SER A 145 -2.18 3.22 -5.84
C SER A 145 -1.45 4.17 -4.87
N PHE A 146 -0.29 4.68 -5.28
CA PHE A 146 0.46 5.67 -4.52
C PHE A 146 -0.37 6.95 -4.31
N TYR A 147 -1.01 7.48 -5.35
CA TYR A 147 -1.87 8.66 -5.22
C TYR A 147 -3.08 8.42 -4.30
N TYR A 148 -3.64 7.21 -4.32
CA TYR A 148 -4.68 6.84 -3.34
C TYR A 148 -4.13 6.87 -1.91
N ASP A 149 -2.95 6.30 -1.66
CA ASP A 149 -2.34 6.24 -0.32
C ASP A 149 -2.07 7.63 0.27
N ILE A 150 -1.80 8.65 -0.56
CA ILE A 150 -1.59 10.06 -0.15
C ILE A 150 -2.82 10.95 -0.34
N PHE A 151 -4.02 10.36 -0.40
CA PHE A 151 -5.31 11.06 -0.50
C PHE A 151 -5.50 11.94 -1.73
N GLN A 152 -4.86 11.61 -2.85
CA GLN A 152 -5.10 12.27 -4.14
C GLN A 152 -6.03 11.42 -5.02
N GLY A 153 -7.30 11.36 -4.65
CA GLY A 153 -8.30 10.47 -5.27
C GLY A 153 -8.51 10.73 -6.75
N LEU A 154 -8.51 11.99 -7.20
CA LEU A 154 -8.65 12.34 -8.63
C LEU A 154 -7.46 11.86 -9.45
N LEU A 155 -6.23 11.99 -8.93
CA LEU A 155 -5.03 11.48 -9.60
C LEU A 155 -5.02 9.94 -9.59
N ALA A 156 -5.45 9.32 -8.49
CA ALA A 156 -5.61 7.87 -8.42
C ALA A 156 -6.55 7.39 -9.55
N ILE A 157 -7.74 7.97 -9.70
CA ILE A 157 -8.69 7.65 -10.77
C ILE A 157 -8.04 7.83 -12.15
N LYS A 158 -7.37 8.97 -12.39
CA LYS A 158 -6.72 9.27 -13.68
C LYS A 158 -5.74 8.17 -14.08
N TYR A 159 -4.83 7.79 -13.20
CA TYR A 159 -3.79 6.82 -13.53
C TYR A 159 -4.31 5.38 -13.56
N VAL A 160 -5.23 5.02 -12.67
CA VAL A 160 -5.85 3.68 -12.69
C VAL A 160 -6.71 3.47 -13.93
N SER A 161 -7.48 4.49 -14.36
CA SER A 161 -8.25 4.42 -15.60
C SER A 161 -7.34 4.27 -16.82
N LYS A 162 -6.19 4.98 -16.85
CA LYS A 162 -5.18 4.82 -17.91
C LYS A 162 -4.61 3.40 -17.93
N ALA A 163 -4.31 2.82 -16.77
CA ALA A 163 -3.87 1.42 -16.69
C ALA A 163 -4.95 0.46 -17.20
N GLN A 164 -6.19 0.64 -16.77
CA GLN A 164 -7.32 -0.19 -17.15
C GLN A 164 -7.61 -0.14 -18.67
N GLU A 165 -7.53 1.04 -19.29
CA GLU A 165 -7.65 1.20 -20.73
C GLU A 165 -6.60 0.40 -21.52
N ILE A 166 -5.37 0.32 -21.00
CA ILE A 166 -4.32 -0.49 -21.62
C ILE A 166 -4.65 -1.97 -21.41
N TYR A 167 -4.93 -2.41 -20.16
CA TYR A 167 -5.23 -3.81 -19.88
C TYR A 167 -6.40 -4.36 -20.71
N ARG A 168 -7.43 -3.55 -20.99
CA ARG A 168 -8.59 -3.95 -21.82
C ARG A 168 -8.23 -4.26 -23.27
N LYS A 169 -7.05 -3.86 -23.75
CA LYS A 169 -6.58 -4.15 -25.14
C LYS A 169 -5.93 -5.53 -25.26
N PHE A 170 -5.65 -6.20 -24.11
CA PHE A 170 -4.93 -7.47 -24.09
C PHE A 170 -5.77 -8.57 -23.44
N ASN A 171 -5.75 -9.75 -24.03
CA ASN A 171 -6.38 -10.93 -23.45
C ASN A 171 -5.59 -11.44 -22.21
N GLY A 172 -6.28 -12.03 -21.24
CA GLY A 172 -5.66 -12.59 -20.04
C GLY A 172 -5.35 -11.54 -18.96
N CYS A 173 -5.87 -10.30 -19.10
CA CYS A 173 -5.69 -9.22 -18.14
C CYS A 173 -6.91 -9.01 -17.22
N GLU A 174 -7.84 -9.98 -17.16
CA GLU A 174 -9.09 -9.87 -16.39
C GLU A 174 -8.81 -9.63 -14.90
N THR A 175 -7.79 -10.29 -14.34
CA THR A 175 -7.34 -10.08 -12.97
C THR A 175 -6.82 -8.66 -12.75
N ASN A 176 -6.01 -8.15 -13.70
CA ASN A 176 -5.48 -6.79 -13.63
C ASN A 176 -6.60 -5.74 -13.69
N ILE A 177 -7.61 -5.97 -14.53
CA ILE A 177 -8.79 -5.12 -14.63
C ILE A 177 -9.57 -5.13 -13.32
N ALA A 178 -9.74 -6.30 -12.68
CA ALA A 178 -10.40 -6.40 -11.37
C ALA A 178 -9.64 -5.63 -10.28
N PHE A 179 -8.30 -5.64 -10.31
CA PHE A 179 -7.49 -4.81 -9.41
C PHE A 179 -7.66 -3.31 -9.70
N CYS A 180 -7.82 -2.91 -10.96
CA CYS A 180 -8.14 -1.53 -11.30
C CYS A 180 -9.53 -1.14 -10.75
N GLU A 181 -10.56 -1.98 -10.94
CA GLU A 181 -11.90 -1.77 -10.36
C GLU A 181 -11.82 -1.61 -8.84
N ASN A 182 -11.09 -2.49 -8.16
CA ASN A 182 -10.92 -2.44 -6.71
C ASN A 182 -10.27 -1.11 -6.24
N LEU A 183 -9.27 -0.61 -6.97
CA LEU A 183 -8.60 0.65 -6.63
C LEU A 183 -9.45 1.87 -6.99
N LEU A 184 -10.24 1.82 -8.07
CA LEU A 184 -11.24 2.85 -8.39
C LEU A 184 -12.29 2.95 -7.28
N GLY A 185 -12.76 1.80 -6.74
CA GLY A 185 -13.65 1.78 -5.60
C GLY A 185 -13.07 2.45 -4.36
N LEU A 186 -11.79 2.24 -4.08
CA LEU A 186 -11.08 2.92 -2.99
C LEU A 186 -11.00 4.44 -3.20
N ALA A 187 -10.65 4.88 -4.41
CA ALA A 187 -10.57 6.30 -4.77
C ALA A 187 -11.96 6.96 -4.68
N CYS A 188 -13.01 6.31 -5.18
CA CYS A 188 -14.39 6.78 -5.03
C CYS A 188 -14.83 6.86 -3.55
N THR A 189 -14.36 5.94 -2.70
CA THR A 189 -14.60 5.98 -1.25
C THR A 189 -14.00 7.24 -0.62
N HIS A 190 -12.75 7.61 -0.99
CA HIS A 190 -12.13 8.87 -0.53
C HIS A 190 -12.92 10.10 -0.98
N LEU A 191 -13.43 10.10 -2.20
CA LEU A 191 -14.23 11.18 -2.76
C LEU A 191 -15.69 11.18 -2.26
N LYS A 192 -16.07 10.22 -1.41
CA LYS A 192 -17.43 10.03 -0.88
C LYS A 192 -18.48 9.72 -1.95
N GLU A 193 -18.05 9.19 -3.09
CA GLU A 193 -18.92 8.69 -4.17
C GLU A 193 -19.33 7.24 -3.90
N TRP A 194 -20.15 7.05 -2.86
CA TRP A 194 -20.47 5.76 -2.26
C TRP A 194 -21.05 4.74 -3.25
N GLY A 195 -21.98 5.18 -4.09
CA GLY A 195 -22.63 4.31 -5.08
C GLY A 195 -21.62 3.79 -6.10
N LEU A 196 -20.77 4.67 -6.65
CA LEU A 196 -19.72 4.28 -7.59
C LEU A 196 -18.67 3.38 -6.91
N ALA A 197 -18.33 3.65 -5.65
CA ALA A 197 -17.41 2.81 -4.89
C ALA A 197 -17.93 1.38 -4.76
N GLU A 198 -19.21 1.22 -4.43
CA GLU A 198 -19.85 -0.10 -4.28
C GLU A 198 -19.94 -0.85 -5.62
N GLU A 199 -20.26 -0.15 -6.72
CA GLU A 199 -20.28 -0.74 -8.08
C GLU A 199 -18.89 -1.26 -8.46
N HIS A 200 -17.85 -0.48 -8.27
CA HIS A 200 -16.47 -0.87 -8.55
C HIS A 200 -16.02 -2.06 -7.68
N PHE A 201 -16.30 -2.04 -6.38
CA PHE A 201 -15.97 -3.18 -5.52
C PHE A 201 -16.75 -4.45 -5.87
N ALA A 202 -18.02 -4.33 -6.25
CA ALA A 202 -18.82 -5.48 -6.69
C ALA A 202 -18.26 -6.09 -7.98
N ALA A 203 -17.83 -5.25 -8.95
CA ALA A 203 -17.19 -5.70 -10.18
C ALA A 203 -15.88 -6.44 -9.89
N ALA A 204 -15.03 -5.90 -9.01
CA ALA A 204 -13.79 -6.55 -8.57
C ALA A 204 -14.06 -7.89 -7.87
N MET A 205 -14.99 -7.92 -6.90
CA MET A 205 -15.36 -9.12 -6.14
C MET A 205 -15.85 -10.24 -7.05
N ASN A 206 -16.73 -9.92 -8.02
CA ASN A 206 -17.23 -10.91 -8.98
C ASN A 206 -16.09 -11.57 -9.77
N GLN A 207 -15.06 -10.83 -10.12
CA GLN A 207 -13.92 -11.39 -10.84
C GLN A 207 -13.00 -12.20 -9.92
N PHE A 208 -12.74 -11.72 -8.69
CA PHE A 208 -11.93 -12.44 -7.71
C PHE A 208 -12.55 -13.78 -7.32
N GLN A 209 -13.89 -13.87 -7.21
CA GLN A 209 -14.59 -15.11 -6.98
C GLN A 209 -14.44 -16.13 -8.11
N LYS A 210 -14.36 -15.67 -9.39
CA LYS A 210 -14.12 -16.56 -10.54
C LYS A 210 -12.69 -17.12 -10.58
N ILE A 211 -11.73 -16.37 -10.04
CA ILE A 211 -10.32 -16.78 -9.97
C ILE A 211 -10.12 -17.79 -8.82
N ASP A 212 -11.02 -17.80 -7.83
CA ASP A 212 -10.99 -18.65 -6.63
C ASP A 212 -9.70 -18.46 -5.80
N GLU A 213 -9.24 -17.20 -5.70
CA GLU A 213 -8.08 -16.82 -4.87
C GLU A 213 -8.57 -16.15 -3.58
N ASP A 214 -8.57 -16.88 -2.49
CA ASP A 214 -9.01 -16.41 -1.16
C ASP A 214 -8.38 -15.06 -0.77
N TYR A 215 -7.10 -14.86 -1.11
CA TYR A 215 -6.39 -13.62 -0.79
C TYR A 215 -7.04 -12.39 -1.43
N TYR A 216 -7.49 -12.48 -2.68
CA TYR A 216 -8.14 -11.36 -3.39
C TYR A 216 -9.56 -11.11 -2.87
N ILE A 217 -10.26 -12.17 -2.49
CA ILE A 217 -11.59 -12.07 -1.85
C ILE A 217 -11.47 -11.34 -0.50
N LEU A 218 -10.47 -11.67 0.32
CA LEU A 218 -10.22 -11.00 1.59
C LEU A 218 -9.82 -9.53 1.42
N MET A 219 -9.04 -9.21 0.38
CA MET A 219 -8.72 -7.83 0.04
C MET A 219 -9.98 -7.02 -0.33
N ALA A 220 -10.85 -7.57 -1.17
CA ALA A 220 -12.11 -6.91 -1.51
C ALA A 220 -13.03 -6.75 -0.28
N ARG A 221 -13.09 -7.75 0.62
CA ARG A 221 -13.81 -7.64 1.90
C ARG A 221 -13.27 -6.53 2.79
N HIS A 222 -11.95 -6.41 2.90
CA HIS A 222 -11.32 -5.30 3.62
C HIS A 222 -11.78 -3.95 3.05
N ASN A 223 -11.83 -3.80 1.73
CA ASN A 223 -12.21 -2.56 1.08
C ASN A 223 -13.70 -2.24 1.21
N PHE A 224 -14.57 -3.25 1.20
CA PHE A 224 -15.97 -3.06 1.61
C PHE A 224 -16.08 -2.62 3.07
N GLY A 225 -15.26 -3.17 3.97
CA GLY A 225 -15.18 -2.72 5.35
C GLY A 225 -14.80 -1.24 5.47
N LEU A 226 -13.81 -0.79 4.68
CA LEU A 226 -13.44 0.63 4.58
C LEU A 226 -14.59 1.50 4.05
N LEU A 227 -15.27 1.06 3.00
CA LEU A 227 -16.41 1.76 2.42
C LEU A 227 -17.51 1.98 3.46
N TYR A 228 -17.89 0.94 4.18
CA TYR A 228 -18.96 1.06 5.19
C TYR A 228 -18.52 1.82 6.44
N ALA A 229 -17.27 1.69 6.86
CA ALA A 229 -16.69 2.50 7.94
C ALA A 229 -16.72 4.01 7.61
N SER A 230 -16.44 4.37 6.34
CA SER A 230 -16.48 5.76 5.88
C SER A 230 -17.89 6.35 5.81
N GLN A 231 -18.91 5.51 5.73
CA GLN A 231 -20.33 5.87 5.79
C GLN A 231 -20.90 5.83 7.24
N ASN A 232 -20.06 5.59 8.25
CA ASN A 232 -20.46 5.38 9.65
C ASN A 232 -21.42 4.20 9.86
N LEU A 233 -21.33 3.18 9.00
CA LEU A 233 -22.08 1.92 9.13
C LEU A 233 -21.22 0.90 9.89
N SER A 234 -20.93 1.19 11.17
CA SER A 234 -19.95 0.48 11.98
C SER A 234 -20.18 -1.02 12.08
N GLU A 235 -21.41 -1.47 12.35
CA GLU A 235 -21.73 -2.90 12.46
C GLU A 235 -21.46 -3.64 11.14
N LEU A 236 -21.81 -3.02 10.01
CA LEU A 236 -21.56 -3.60 8.70
C LEU A 236 -20.08 -3.65 8.37
N ALA A 237 -19.34 -2.59 8.67
CA ALA A 237 -17.89 -2.55 8.53
C ALA A 237 -17.21 -3.65 9.35
N ILE A 238 -17.58 -3.81 10.62
CA ILE A 238 -17.06 -4.86 11.52
C ILE A 238 -17.36 -6.26 10.95
N ARG A 239 -18.55 -6.49 10.42
CA ARG A 239 -18.92 -7.77 9.79
C ARG A 239 -17.96 -8.15 8.64
N TYR A 240 -17.66 -7.20 7.75
CA TYR A 240 -16.74 -7.46 6.64
C TYR A 240 -15.30 -7.65 7.11
N LEU A 241 -14.84 -6.84 8.08
CA LEU A 241 -13.47 -6.87 8.59
C LEU A 241 -13.19 -8.08 9.49
N SER A 242 -14.20 -8.66 10.13
CA SER A 242 -14.02 -9.79 11.06
C SER A 242 -13.41 -11.00 10.38
N GLU A 243 -13.88 -11.40 9.21
CA GLU A 243 -13.33 -12.51 8.45
C GLU A 243 -11.88 -12.19 7.99
N VAL A 244 -11.59 -10.94 7.62
CA VAL A 244 -10.24 -10.52 7.24
C VAL A 244 -9.25 -10.68 8.41
N VAL A 245 -9.63 -10.19 9.60
CA VAL A 245 -8.78 -10.27 10.81
C VAL A 245 -8.64 -11.70 11.33
N GLU A 246 -9.65 -12.55 11.14
CA GLU A 246 -9.61 -13.97 11.47
C GLU A 246 -8.64 -14.75 10.56
N LYS A 247 -8.78 -14.60 9.23
CA LYS A 247 -7.96 -15.32 8.25
C LYS A 247 -6.56 -14.72 8.06
N LYS A 248 -6.39 -13.43 8.33
CA LYS A 248 -5.12 -12.68 8.25
C LYS A 248 -4.87 -11.94 9.57
N PRO A 249 -4.43 -12.63 10.64
CA PRO A 249 -4.31 -12.05 11.98
C PRO A 249 -3.32 -10.88 12.09
N ASN A 250 -2.40 -10.75 11.13
CA ASN A 250 -1.39 -9.69 11.08
C ASN A 250 -1.77 -8.53 10.14
N HIS A 251 -3.01 -8.51 9.63
CA HIS A 251 -3.46 -7.44 8.74
C HIS A 251 -3.78 -6.16 9.53
N TYR A 252 -2.73 -5.44 9.95
CA TYR A 252 -2.85 -4.26 10.82
C TYR A 252 -3.79 -3.17 10.27
N LYS A 253 -3.88 -3.01 8.94
CA LYS A 253 -4.81 -2.05 8.32
C LYS A 253 -6.28 -2.41 8.63
N ALA A 254 -6.65 -3.68 8.51
CA ALA A 254 -7.99 -4.15 8.85
C ALA A 254 -8.25 -4.07 10.37
N ILE A 255 -7.24 -4.40 11.19
CA ILE A 255 -7.32 -4.29 12.64
C ILE A 255 -7.59 -2.84 13.05
N LEU A 256 -6.89 -1.86 12.48
CA LEU A 256 -7.09 -0.44 12.80
C LEU A 256 -8.52 0.01 12.51
N VAL A 257 -9.03 -0.29 11.32
CA VAL A 257 -10.40 0.10 10.94
C VAL A 257 -11.42 -0.58 11.86
N LYS A 258 -11.27 -1.89 12.11
CA LYS A 258 -12.14 -2.63 13.00
C LYS A 258 -12.11 -2.06 14.43
N ALA A 259 -10.93 -1.73 14.96
CA ALA A 259 -10.76 -1.11 16.27
C ALA A 259 -11.46 0.27 16.35
N LYS A 260 -11.31 1.10 15.29
CA LYS A 260 -11.97 2.41 15.20
C LYS A 260 -13.50 2.27 15.22
N GLU A 261 -14.05 1.25 14.55
CA GLU A 261 -15.49 1.03 14.52
C GLU A 261 -16.03 0.50 15.87
N HIS A 262 -15.32 -0.41 16.57
CA HIS A 262 -15.65 -0.81 17.94
C HIS A 262 -15.58 0.38 18.92
N TYR A 263 -14.57 1.26 18.79
CA TYR A 263 -14.50 2.50 19.57
C TYR A 263 -15.73 3.39 19.36
N LYS A 264 -16.17 3.60 18.11
CA LYS A 264 -17.40 4.37 17.81
C LYS A 264 -18.65 3.78 18.44
N LEU A 265 -18.72 2.45 18.53
CA LEU A 265 -19.83 1.73 19.21
C LEU A 265 -19.68 1.70 20.73
N LYS A 266 -18.65 2.34 21.30
CA LYS A 266 -18.32 2.36 22.73
C LYS A 266 -17.97 0.99 23.32
N GLU A 267 -17.53 0.06 22.50
CA GLU A 267 -17.05 -1.27 22.85
C GLU A 267 -15.54 -1.20 23.17
N HIS A 268 -15.20 -0.41 24.22
CA HIS A 268 -13.84 0.02 24.54
C HIS A 268 -12.87 -1.14 24.83
N ASP A 269 -13.34 -2.21 25.45
CA ASP A 269 -12.53 -3.39 25.75
C ASP A 269 -12.08 -4.09 24.46
N ILE A 270 -13.00 -4.33 23.54
CA ILE A 270 -12.70 -4.96 22.24
C ILE A 270 -11.79 -4.07 21.39
N ALA A 271 -12.09 -2.76 21.35
CA ALA A 271 -11.23 -1.79 20.68
C ALA A 271 -9.82 -1.82 21.25
N GLY A 272 -9.69 -1.86 22.58
CA GLY A 272 -8.40 -1.92 23.29
C GLY A 272 -7.56 -3.13 22.90
N GLU A 273 -8.14 -4.33 22.90
CA GLU A 273 -7.45 -5.57 22.49
C GLU A 273 -6.94 -5.49 21.03
N LEU A 274 -7.77 -4.98 20.13
CA LEU A 274 -7.39 -4.80 18.73
C LEU A 274 -6.28 -3.75 18.56
N ILE A 275 -6.33 -2.65 19.32
CA ILE A 275 -5.31 -1.59 19.29
C ILE A 275 -3.96 -2.14 19.75
N GLU A 276 -3.90 -2.85 20.89
CA GLU A 276 -2.64 -3.42 21.38
C GLU A 276 -2.04 -4.41 20.36
N LYS A 277 -2.87 -5.27 19.79
CA LYS A 277 -2.44 -6.20 18.74
C LYS A 277 -1.89 -5.45 17.52
N GLY A 278 -2.59 -4.42 17.04
CA GLY A 278 -2.15 -3.62 15.89
C GLY A 278 -0.85 -2.88 16.17
N LEU A 279 -0.69 -2.29 17.36
CA LEU A 279 0.55 -1.62 17.79
C LEU A 279 1.73 -2.58 17.82
N GLN A 280 1.55 -3.79 18.37
CA GLN A 280 2.61 -4.79 18.39
C GLN A 280 3.10 -5.08 16.96
N ILE A 281 2.20 -5.37 16.02
CA ILE A 281 2.55 -5.65 14.62
C ILE A 281 3.29 -4.47 13.98
N CYS A 282 2.77 -3.23 14.15
CA CYS A 282 3.39 -2.05 13.56
C CYS A 282 4.76 -1.71 14.18
N ASN A 283 4.99 -2.06 15.45
CA ASN A 283 6.29 -1.92 16.10
C ASN A 283 7.31 -2.92 15.54
N GLU A 284 6.91 -4.18 15.31
CA GLU A 284 7.74 -5.21 14.69
C GLU A 284 8.12 -4.82 13.24
N LEU A 285 7.16 -4.29 12.48
CA LEU A 285 7.37 -3.82 11.11
C LEU A 285 8.05 -2.45 11.03
N LYS A 286 8.17 -1.70 12.14
CA LYS A 286 8.63 -0.31 12.20
C LYS A 286 7.82 0.63 11.30
N HIS A 287 6.51 0.40 11.18
CA HIS A 287 5.64 1.17 10.30
C HIS A 287 5.12 2.44 11.01
N GLU A 288 5.85 3.53 10.86
CA GLU A 288 5.67 4.80 11.60
C GLU A 288 4.24 5.36 11.48
N GLU A 289 3.67 5.42 10.27
CA GLU A 289 2.29 5.89 10.05
C GLU A 289 1.29 5.19 10.95
N TYR A 290 1.29 3.85 10.91
CA TYR A 290 0.31 3.06 11.64
C TYR A 290 0.58 3.03 13.15
N GLN A 291 1.83 3.15 13.58
CA GLN A 291 2.16 3.37 15.00
C GLN A 291 1.46 4.62 15.52
N HIS A 292 1.60 5.76 14.83
CA HIS A 292 0.94 7.00 15.22
C HIS A 292 -0.58 6.89 15.20
N ARG A 293 -1.16 6.30 14.17
CA ARG A 293 -2.62 6.12 14.05
C ARG A 293 -3.19 5.25 15.17
N PHE A 294 -2.52 4.14 15.52
CA PHE A 294 -2.91 3.30 16.65
C PHE A 294 -2.71 4.01 18.00
N MET A 295 -1.64 4.77 18.18
CA MET A 295 -1.39 5.52 19.43
C MET A 295 -2.46 6.59 19.64
N ILE A 296 -2.88 7.31 18.61
CA ILE A 296 -3.97 8.28 18.67
C ILE A 296 -5.27 7.57 19.05
N LEU A 297 -5.60 6.46 18.39
CA LEU A 297 -6.81 5.68 18.71
C LEU A 297 -6.76 5.10 20.13
N LYS A 298 -5.59 4.65 20.60
CA LYS A 298 -5.37 4.19 21.98
C LYS A 298 -5.67 5.27 23.02
N ALA A 299 -5.20 6.49 22.76
CA ALA A 299 -5.43 7.62 23.64
C ALA A 299 -6.91 8.04 23.67
N LEU A 300 -7.59 8.01 22.52
CA LEU A 300 -9.04 8.23 22.43
C LEU A 300 -9.82 7.15 23.17
N ASN A 301 -9.49 5.87 22.97
CA ASN A 301 -10.16 4.75 23.59
C ASN A 301 -9.99 4.72 25.12
N GLY A 302 -8.83 5.16 25.61
CA GLY A 302 -8.52 5.26 27.04
C GLY A 302 -9.02 6.53 27.71
N ASP A 303 -9.72 7.40 26.97
CA ASP A 303 -10.26 8.68 27.44
C ASP A 303 -9.25 9.52 28.23
N VAL A 304 -8.00 9.60 27.73
CA VAL A 304 -6.94 10.35 28.43
C VAL A 304 -7.23 11.86 28.43
N PRO A 305 -6.76 12.63 29.47
CA PRO A 305 -6.92 14.08 29.51
C PRO A 305 -6.35 14.76 28.27
N ALA A 306 -6.96 15.89 27.85
CA ALA A 306 -6.62 16.62 26.62
C ALA A 306 -5.13 16.97 26.53
N GLU A 307 -4.47 17.38 27.62
CA GLU A 307 -3.04 17.68 27.63
C GLU A 307 -2.14 16.45 27.37
N LYS A 308 -2.57 15.25 27.78
CA LYS A 308 -1.86 14.00 27.46
C LYS A 308 -2.13 13.59 26.02
N PHE A 309 -3.39 13.75 25.56
CA PHE A 309 -3.78 13.49 24.18
C PHE A 309 -3.04 14.41 23.20
N GLU A 310 -2.85 15.70 23.55
CA GLU A 310 -2.08 16.68 22.78
C GLU A 310 -0.69 16.16 22.41
N LYS A 311 0.04 15.60 23.39
CA LYS A 311 1.38 15.07 23.15
C LYS A 311 1.38 13.94 22.13
N VAL A 312 0.40 13.05 22.19
CA VAL A 312 0.26 11.91 21.26
C VAL A 312 -0.09 12.41 19.86
N VAL A 313 -1.03 13.36 19.77
CA VAL A 313 -1.45 13.95 18.49
C VAL A 313 -0.30 14.69 17.82
N LEU A 314 0.42 15.55 18.57
CA LEU A 314 1.52 16.33 18.01
C LEU A 314 2.65 15.46 17.48
N ALA A 315 2.98 14.34 18.14
CA ALA A 315 3.96 13.39 17.63
C ALA A 315 3.51 12.74 16.30
N GLY A 316 2.21 12.42 16.17
CA GLY A 316 1.66 11.93 14.89
C GLY A 316 1.62 13.01 13.80
N VAL A 317 1.27 14.23 14.18
CA VAL A 317 1.19 15.37 13.24
C VAL A 317 2.56 15.69 12.64
N GLU A 318 3.66 15.57 13.39
CA GLU A 318 5.01 15.75 12.87
C GLU A 318 5.28 14.80 11.68
N TYR A 319 4.92 13.52 11.83
CA TYR A 319 5.02 12.55 10.75
C TYR A 319 4.06 12.88 9.59
N PHE A 320 2.78 13.14 9.88
CA PHE A 320 1.78 13.43 8.85
C PHE A 320 2.10 14.68 8.05
N GLU A 321 2.67 15.72 8.67
CA GLU A 321 3.11 16.92 7.97
C GLU A 321 4.35 16.63 7.09
N ARG A 322 5.33 15.88 7.62
CA ARG A 322 6.51 15.47 6.85
C ARG A 322 6.16 14.69 5.60
N GLU A 323 5.20 13.74 5.70
CA GLU A 323 4.77 12.90 4.57
C GLU A 323 3.56 13.49 3.81
N GLU A 324 3.18 14.75 4.11
CA GLU A 324 2.08 15.47 3.49
C GLU A 324 0.71 14.76 3.56
N LEU A 325 0.47 14.00 4.62
CA LEU A 325 -0.77 13.30 4.90
C LEU A 325 -1.77 14.22 5.62
N TYR A 326 -2.13 15.31 4.97
CA TYR A 326 -2.91 16.41 5.56
C TYR A 326 -4.31 16.00 6.04
N MET A 327 -4.89 14.92 5.48
CA MET A 327 -6.17 14.38 5.94
C MET A 327 -6.06 13.79 7.36
N TYR A 328 -5.01 13.01 7.65
CA TYR A 328 -4.78 12.49 9.00
C TYR A 328 -4.41 13.58 10.00
N MET A 329 -3.67 14.59 9.53
CA MET A 329 -3.39 15.79 10.33
C MET A 329 -4.68 16.53 10.70
N GLN A 330 -5.58 16.74 9.72
CA GLN A 330 -6.88 17.36 9.94
C GLN A 330 -7.71 16.57 10.98
N GLU A 331 -7.93 15.27 10.74
CA GLU A 331 -8.71 14.41 11.64
C GLU A 331 -8.16 14.44 13.07
N SER A 332 -6.85 14.26 13.23
CA SER A 332 -6.21 14.22 14.55
C SER A 332 -6.31 15.54 15.31
N MET A 333 -6.16 16.67 14.63
CA MET A 333 -6.31 17.99 15.24
C MET A 333 -7.77 18.29 15.58
N GLU A 334 -8.72 17.82 14.80
CA GLU A 334 -10.15 18.00 15.07
C GLU A 334 -10.57 17.20 16.32
N GLU A 335 -10.15 15.96 16.45
CA GLU A 335 -10.37 15.13 17.67
C GLU A 335 -9.77 15.80 18.92
N LEU A 336 -8.55 16.34 18.79
CA LEU A 336 -7.90 17.04 19.89
C LEU A 336 -8.65 18.34 20.27
N ALA A 337 -9.14 19.09 19.29
CA ALA A 337 -9.94 20.28 19.53
C ALA A 337 -11.25 19.95 20.25
N ILE A 338 -11.92 18.88 19.85
CA ILE A 338 -13.14 18.38 20.49
C ILE A 338 -12.85 18.01 21.96
N LYS A 339 -11.74 17.32 22.21
CA LYS A 339 -11.33 16.90 23.58
C LYS A 339 -11.08 18.11 24.49
N PHE A 340 -10.34 19.12 24.02
CA PHE A 340 -10.14 20.38 24.77
C PHE A 340 -11.47 21.13 25.01
N TYR A 341 -12.38 21.12 24.03
CA TYR A 341 -13.70 21.73 24.18
C TYR A 341 -14.52 21.02 25.27
N GLN A 342 -14.50 19.70 25.34
CA GLN A 342 -15.19 18.89 26.35
C GLN A 342 -14.64 19.13 27.77
N GLU A 343 -13.38 19.54 27.89
CA GLU A 343 -12.71 19.89 29.16
C GLU A 343 -12.77 21.40 29.46
N ASP A 344 -13.67 22.15 28.82
CA ASP A 344 -13.87 23.61 28.98
C ASP A 344 -12.63 24.47 28.65
N ASN A 345 -11.62 23.90 27.99
CA ASN A 345 -10.44 24.64 27.52
C ASN A 345 -10.65 25.20 26.11
N HIS A 346 -11.52 26.19 26.02
CA HIS A 346 -11.95 26.79 24.75
C HIS A 346 -10.82 27.48 23.97
N SER A 347 -9.79 27.98 24.66
CA SER A 347 -8.61 28.58 24.00
C SER A 347 -7.85 27.56 23.15
N ASN A 348 -7.52 26.41 23.74
CA ASN A 348 -6.85 25.34 23.00
C ASN A 348 -7.79 24.68 21.97
N ALA A 349 -9.07 24.51 22.30
CA ALA A 349 -10.05 24.03 21.34
C ALA A 349 -10.07 24.89 20.06
N SER A 350 -10.17 26.23 20.21
CA SER A 350 -10.15 27.17 19.07
C SER A 350 -8.84 27.09 18.28
N LYS A 351 -7.68 26.98 18.96
CA LYS A 351 -6.37 26.81 18.32
C LYS A 351 -6.36 25.56 17.40
N TYR A 352 -6.79 24.41 17.91
CA TYR A 352 -6.73 23.15 17.18
C TYR A 352 -7.79 23.03 16.10
N PHE A 353 -8.98 23.61 16.27
CA PHE A 353 -9.94 23.76 15.16
C PHE A 353 -9.39 24.64 14.02
N TYR A 354 -8.68 25.71 14.36
CA TYR A 354 -8.02 26.53 13.33
C TYR A 354 -6.95 25.73 12.58
N LEU A 355 -6.09 24.99 13.29
CA LEU A 355 -5.04 24.17 12.68
C LEU A 355 -5.63 23.03 11.82
N SER A 356 -6.70 22.38 12.28
CA SER A 356 -7.46 21.40 11.48
C SER A 356 -7.98 22.02 10.17
N THR A 357 -8.52 23.24 10.25
CA THR A 357 -8.97 23.97 9.05
C THR A 357 -7.81 24.29 8.09
N GLN A 358 -6.62 24.64 8.59
CA GLN A 358 -5.44 24.84 7.75
C GLN A 358 -4.98 23.52 7.08
N ALA A 359 -4.97 22.40 7.82
CA ALA A 359 -4.66 21.09 7.27
C ALA A 359 -5.64 20.69 6.16
N ARG A 360 -6.95 20.94 6.36
CA ARG A 360 -7.97 20.72 5.34
C ARG A 360 -7.72 21.52 4.07
N LYS A 361 -7.34 22.81 4.18
CA LYS A 361 -6.99 23.61 3.00
C LYS A 361 -5.82 23.04 2.24
N LYS A 362 -4.73 22.64 2.95
CA LYS A 362 -3.57 21.98 2.33
C LYS A 362 -4.00 20.69 1.61
N ALA A 363 -4.89 19.87 2.20
CA ALA A 363 -5.40 18.65 1.58
C ALA A 363 -6.16 18.93 0.29
N VAL A 364 -7.07 19.94 0.28
CA VAL A 364 -7.83 20.35 -0.90
C VAL A 364 -6.92 20.91 -1.99
N ASP A 365 -5.95 21.76 -1.63
CA ASP A 365 -4.99 22.32 -2.58
C ASP A 365 -4.12 21.23 -3.24
N LYS A 366 -3.81 20.17 -2.49
CA LYS A 366 -3.05 19.00 -2.97
C LYS A 366 -3.90 18.11 -3.88
N GLU A 367 -5.21 17.95 -3.59
CA GLU A 367 -6.15 17.16 -4.39
C GLU A 367 -6.45 17.82 -5.75
N ALA A 368 -6.32 19.15 -5.85
CA ALA A 368 -6.60 19.86 -7.08
C ALA A 368 -5.67 19.38 -8.22
N LEU A 369 -6.26 18.97 -9.32
CA LEU A 369 -5.52 18.61 -10.54
C LEU A 369 -4.77 19.87 -11.04
N LYS A 370 -3.45 19.83 -10.99
CA LYS A 370 -2.56 20.85 -11.57
C LYS A 370 -2.30 20.56 -13.04
#